data_1362931efbc7f2874e56d6fac57c9be4
#
_entry.id   1362931efbc7f2874e56d6fac57c9be4
#
_cell.length_a   1.000
_cell.length_b   1.000
_cell.length_c   1.000
_cell.angle_alpha   90.00
_cell.angle_beta   90.00
_cell.angle_gamma   90.00
#
_symmetry.space_group_name_H-M   'P 1'
#
loop_
_entity.id
_entity.type
_entity.pdbx_description
1 polymer ?
#
loop_
_entity_poly.entity_id
_entity_poly.type
_entity_poly.pdbx_seq_one_letter_code
_entity_poly.pdbx_strand_id
1 'polypeptide(L)'
;DATVMLTQVVGEFEERAKKNQLDIVVDSPEPPVKIMADGRHLWRVIDNLMSNICKYAMPGTRVYISLEKFNGMVIMTFRNISKSQLNISSEELMERFVRGDSSRNTEGSGLGLSIAQSLTGLMNGNFAIQIDGDLFKAILSFEEVF
;
A
#
# COMPACT_ATOMS: atom_id res chain seq x y z
N ASP A 1 -8.69 12.63 -8.51
CA ASP A 1 -7.71 12.08 -9.45
C ASP A 1 -6.76 11.15 -8.72
N ALA A 2 -6.83 9.88 -9.04
CA ALA A 2 -6.02 8.87 -8.36
C ALA A 2 -4.53 9.04 -8.65
N THR A 3 -4.21 9.44 -9.87
CA THR A 3 -2.81 9.63 -10.27
C THR A 3 -2.17 10.76 -9.45
N VAL A 4 -2.87 11.86 -9.30
CA VAL A 4 -2.36 13.01 -8.54
C VAL A 4 -2.20 12.64 -7.07
N MET A 5 -3.19 11.99 -6.50
CA MET A 5 -3.15 11.59 -5.09
C MET A 5 -1.98 10.66 -4.80
N LEU A 6 -1.81 9.64 -5.65
CA LEU A 6 -0.73 8.68 -5.47
C LEU A 6 0.63 9.37 -5.57
N THR A 7 0.82 10.19 -6.59
CA THR A 7 2.07 10.89 -6.79
C THR A 7 2.40 11.80 -5.62
N GLN A 8 1.40 12.50 -5.10
CA GLN A 8 1.57 13.42 -4.00
C GLN A 8 1.98 12.72 -2.71
N VAL A 9 1.27 11.66 -2.35
CA VAL A 9 1.57 10.94 -1.12
C VAL A 9 2.93 10.25 -1.21
N VAL A 10 3.23 9.62 -2.33
CA VAL A 10 4.52 8.96 -2.52
C VAL A 10 5.64 9.99 -2.42
N GLY A 11 5.45 11.17 -2.99
CA GLY A 11 6.45 12.24 -2.92
C GLY A 11 6.78 12.63 -1.48
N GLU A 12 5.80 12.59 -0.59
CA GLU A 12 6.02 12.91 0.81
C GLU A 12 6.90 11.89 1.53
N PHE A 13 7.02 10.68 0.98
CA PHE A 13 7.83 9.62 1.58
C PHE A 13 9.22 9.47 0.97
N GLU A 14 9.55 10.23 -0.07
CA GLU A 14 10.84 10.08 -0.75
C GLU A 14 12.03 10.25 0.18
N GLU A 15 12.01 11.26 1.03
CA GLU A 15 13.10 11.49 1.95
C GLU A 15 13.25 10.38 2.97
N ARG A 16 12.12 9.90 3.50
CA ARG A 16 12.10 8.82 4.46
C ARG A 16 12.57 7.52 3.81
N ALA A 17 12.19 7.30 2.55
CA ALA A 17 12.65 6.13 1.81
C ALA A 17 14.16 6.17 1.61
N LYS A 18 14.71 7.32 1.29
CA LYS A 18 16.16 7.48 1.16
C LYS A 18 16.89 7.16 2.45
N LYS A 19 16.37 7.60 3.58
CA LYS A 19 16.95 7.29 4.88
C LYS A 19 16.97 5.80 5.16
N ASN A 20 16.01 5.08 4.61
CA ASN A 20 15.93 3.63 4.77
C ASN A 20 16.56 2.90 3.60
N GLN A 21 17.28 3.61 2.73
CA GLN A 21 17.98 3.05 1.59
C GLN A 21 17.04 2.31 0.63
N LEU A 22 15.88 2.90 0.41
CA LEU A 22 14.87 2.37 -0.50
C LEU A 22 14.78 3.25 -1.74
N ASP A 23 14.66 2.61 -2.90
CA ASP A 23 14.50 3.29 -4.17
C ASP A 23 13.06 3.09 -4.65
N ILE A 24 12.28 4.16 -4.68
CA ILE A 24 10.87 4.07 -5.06
C ILE A 24 10.74 4.25 -6.57
N VAL A 25 10.11 3.26 -7.20
CA VAL A 25 9.84 3.28 -8.64
C VAL A 25 8.33 3.34 -8.83
N VAL A 26 7.84 4.41 -9.44
CA VAL A 26 6.42 4.61 -9.67
C VAL A 26 6.12 4.48 -11.15
N ASP A 27 5.11 3.67 -11.47
CA ASP A 27 4.63 3.48 -12.83
C ASP A 27 3.15 3.81 -12.87
N SER A 28 2.78 4.81 -13.64
CA SER A 28 1.38 5.23 -13.76
C SER A 28 1.01 5.44 -15.23
N PRO A 29 -0.28 5.25 -15.56
CA PRO A 29 -0.71 5.37 -16.95
C PRO A 29 -0.89 6.82 -17.38
N GLU A 30 -0.93 7.01 -18.67
CA GLU A 30 -1.33 8.26 -19.29
C GLU A 30 -2.52 7.96 -20.18
N PRO A 31 -3.56 8.76 -20.11
CA PRO A 31 -3.76 9.94 -19.25
C PRO A 31 -4.01 9.54 -17.79
N PRO A 32 -4.06 10.52 -16.88
CA PRO A 32 -4.37 10.27 -15.48
C PRO A 32 -5.73 9.58 -15.32
N VAL A 33 -5.85 8.77 -14.27
CA VAL A 33 -7.09 8.04 -14.00
C VAL A 33 -7.81 8.62 -12.79
N LYS A 34 -9.13 8.47 -12.79
CA LYS A 34 -9.97 8.98 -11.71
C LYS A 34 -10.79 7.86 -11.10
N ILE A 35 -11.01 7.96 -9.80
CA ILE A 35 -11.89 7.04 -9.08
C ILE A 35 -12.79 7.86 -8.17
N MET A 36 -13.90 7.26 -7.76
CA MET A 36 -14.80 7.87 -6.79
C MET A 36 -14.36 7.38 -5.41
N ALA A 37 -13.75 8.27 -4.65
CA ALA A 37 -13.23 7.91 -3.33
C ALA A 37 -13.19 9.15 -2.44
N ASP A 38 -13.24 8.91 -1.13
CA ASP A 38 -13.05 9.99 -0.18
C ASP A 38 -11.55 10.32 -0.15
N GLY A 39 -11.21 11.55 -0.48
CA GLY A 39 -9.82 11.96 -0.57
C GLY A 39 -9.03 11.76 0.71
N ARG A 40 -9.65 12.01 1.86
CA ARG A 40 -8.97 11.84 3.14
C ARG A 40 -8.73 10.36 3.44
N HIS A 41 -9.72 9.52 3.14
CA HIS A 41 -9.59 8.08 3.37
C HIS A 41 -8.55 7.48 2.44
N LEU A 42 -8.58 7.85 1.18
CA LEU A 42 -7.60 7.33 0.21
C LEU A 42 -6.19 7.78 0.60
N TRP A 43 -6.02 9.04 0.96
CA TRP A 43 -4.73 9.54 1.41
C TRP A 43 -4.20 8.71 2.59
N ARG A 44 -5.08 8.44 3.56
CA ARG A 44 -4.70 7.67 4.74
C ARG A 44 -4.32 6.24 4.41
N VAL A 45 -5.05 5.61 3.47
CA VAL A 45 -4.72 4.25 3.03
C VAL A 45 -3.32 4.22 2.42
N ILE A 46 -3.03 5.14 1.50
CA ILE A 46 -1.73 5.17 0.84
C ILE A 46 -0.63 5.51 1.85
N ASP A 47 -0.90 6.46 2.74
CA ASP A 47 0.04 6.83 3.78
C ASP A 47 0.39 5.64 4.68
N ASN A 48 -0.61 4.87 5.08
CA ASN A 48 -0.40 3.70 5.91
C ASN A 48 0.44 2.64 5.19
N LEU A 49 0.18 2.44 3.90
CA LEU A 49 0.94 1.47 3.12
C LEU A 49 2.38 1.92 2.94
N MET A 50 2.60 3.18 2.65
CA MET A 50 3.96 3.71 2.50
C MET A 50 4.72 3.66 3.84
N SER A 51 4.04 3.94 4.93
CA SER A 51 4.64 3.88 6.26
C SER A 51 5.10 2.47 6.59
N ASN A 52 4.27 1.48 6.28
CA ASN A 52 4.64 0.07 6.46
C ASN A 52 5.84 -0.31 5.61
N ILE A 53 5.85 0.15 4.36
CA ILE A 53 6.97 -0.13 3.47
C ILE A 53 8.27 0.42 4.05
N CYS A 54 8.26 1.65 4.51
CA CYS A 54 9.46 2.26 5.07
C CYS A 54 9.95 1.53 6.32
N LYS A 55 9.05 0.91 7.06
CA LYS A 55 9.44 0.17 8.26
C LYS A 55 9.95 -1.22 7.98
N TYR A 56 9.31 -1.92 7.07
CA TYR A 56 9.53 -3.36 6.91
C TYR A 56 10.28 -3.77 5.65
N ALA A 57 10.48 -2.88 4.70
CA ALA A 57 11.21 -3.21 3.49
C ALA A 57 12.69 -3.36 3.78
N MET A 58 13.33 -4.30 3.08
CA MET A 58 14.76 -4.51 3.23
C MET A 58 15.55 -3.35 2.65
N PRO A 59 16.48 -2.76 3.41
CA PRO A 59 17.31 -1.68 2.88
C PRO A 59 18.10 -2.13 1.65
N GLY A 60 18.29 -1.23 0.72
CA GLY A 60 19.02 -1.53 -0.50
C GLY A 60 18.18 -2.13 -1.60
N THR A 61 16.86 -2.18 -1.43
CA THR A 61 15.97 -2.75 -2.43
C THR A 61 15.09 -1.67 -3.06
N ARG A 62 14.41 -2.05 -4.14
CA ARG A 62 13.47 -1.17 -4.81
C ARG A 62 12.06 -1.43 -4.31
N VAL A 63 11.28 -0.36 -4.25
CA VAL A 63 9.85 -0.42 -3.94
C VAL A 63 9.11 -0.07 -5.22
N TYR A 64 8.28 -0.97 -5.69
CA TYR A 64 7.54 -0.75 -6.93
C TYR A 64 6.10 -0.37 -6.61
N ILE A 65 5.68 0.77 -7.13
CA ILE A 65 4.32 1.26 -6.96
C ILE A 65 3.76 1.47 -8.36
N SER A 66 2.65 0.81 -8.65
CA SER A 66 2.04 0.93 -9.96
C SER A 66 0.57 1.30 -9.88
N LEU A 67 0.11 2.01 -10.90
CA LEU A 67 -1.28 2.40 -11.06
C LEU A 67 -1.67 1.97 -12.46
N GLU A 68 -2.64 1.08 -12.58
CA GLU A 68 -3.03 0.50 -13.85
C GLU A 68 -4.52 0.56 -14.05
N LYS A 69 -4.93 0.55 -15.33
CA LYS A 69 -6.34 0.42 -15.71
C LYS A 69 -6.54 -0.93 -16.37
N PHE A 70 -7.54 -1.64 -15.93
CA PHE A 70 -7.85 -2.94 -16.52
C PHE A 70 -9.35 -3.23 -16.37
N ASN A 71 -10.03 -3.43 -17.50
CA ASN A 71 -11.46 -3.77 -17.50
C ASN A 71 -12.34 -2.82 -16.67
N GLY A 72 -12.09 -1.52 -16.79
CA GLY A 72 -12.89 -0.53 -16.07
C GLY A 72 -12.50 -0.38 -14.60
N MET A 73 -11.46 -1.06 -14.17
CA MET A 73 -10.97 -0.95 -12.81
C MET A 73 -9.66 -0.19 -12.79
N VAL A 74 -9.42 0.51 -11.69
CA VAL A 74 -8.14 1.15 -11.40
C VAL A 74 -7.48 0.34 -10.30
N ILE A 75 -6.27 -0.14 -10.56
CA ILE A 75 -5.56 -1.02 -9.65
C ILE A 75 -4.26 -0.36 -9.21
N MET A 76 -4.11 -0.18 -7.90
CA MET A 76 -2.86 0.32 -7.31
C MET A 76 -2.16 -0.83 -6.63
N THR A 77 -0.91 -1.06 -6.98
CA THR A 77 -0.11 -2.14 -6.41
C THR A 77 1.14 -1.58 -5.75
N PHE A 78 1.38 -2.00 -4.51
CA PHE A 78 2.56 -1.61 -3.74
C PHE A 78 3.34 -2.87 -3.44
N ARG A 79 4.57 -2.98 -3.97
CA ARG A 79 5.43 -4.16 -3.80
C ARG A 79 6.72 -3.78 -3.11
N ASN A 80 7.11 -4.58 -2.13
CA ASN A 80 8.39 -4.42 -1.49
C ASN A 80 8.94 -5.76 -1.03
N ILE A 81 10.26 -5.82 -0.86
CA ILE A 81 10.91 -7.00 -0.31
C ILE A 81 11.01 -6.79 1.20
N SER A 82 10.48 -7.73 1.96
CA SER A 82 10.50 -7.65 3.42
C SER A 82 11.88 -7.97 3.97
N LYS A 83 12.31 -7.23 4.98
CA LYS A 83 13.57 -7.52 5.64
C LYS A 83 13.47 -8.73 6.56
N SER A 84 12.26 -9.18 6.85
CA SER A 84 12.02 -10.36 7.65
C SER A 84 11.35 -11.41 6.78
N GLN A 85 11.64 -12.67 7.04
CA GLN A 85 11.02 -13.75 6.31
C GLN A 85 9.53 -13.80 6.64
N LEU A 86 8.72 -13.86 5.59
CA LEU A 86 7.27 -13.93 5.74
C LEU A 86 6.84 -15.39 5.63
N ASN A 87 6.61 -16.03 6.77
CA ASN A 87 6.30 -17.45 6.83
C ASN A 87 4.82 -17.77 6.98
N ILE A 88 3.98 -16.78 6.82
CA ILE A 88 2.55 -16.96 7.00
C ILE A 88 1.81 -16.53 5.75
N SER A 89 0.58 -17.02 5.61
CA SER A 89 -0.27 -16.61 4.49
C SER A 89 -0.71 -15.16 4.66
N SER A 90 -1.17 -14.55 3.57
CA SER A 90 -1.70 -13.20 3.66
C SER A 90 -2.88 -13.11 4.61
N GLU A 91 -3.69 -14.16 4.66
CA GLU A 91 -4.83 -14.19 5.58
C GLU A 91 -4.40 -14.19 7.02
N GLU A 92 -3.40 -15.00 7.36
CA GLU A 92 -2.86 -15.02 8.72
C GLU A 92 -2.24 -13.70 9.10
N LEU A 93 -1.55 -13.07 8.17
CA LEU A 93 -0.93 -11.78 8.41
C LEU A 93 -1.98 -10.73 8.77
N MET A 94 -3.05 -10.67 7.98
CA MET A 94 -4.13 -9.73 8.24
C MET A 94 -4.82 -10.04 9.57
N GLU A 95 -5.03 -11.30 9.86
CA GLU A 95 -5.66 -11.71 11.10
C GLU A 95 -4.84 -11.30 12.31
N ARG A 96 -3.54 -11.48 12.26
CA ARG A 96 -2.66 -11.04 13.32
C ARG A 96 -2.78 -9.57 13.61
N PHE A 97 -2.77 -8.78 12.56
CA PHE A 97 -2.84 -7.33 12.71
C PHE A 97 -4.19 -6.90 13.25
N VAL A 98 -5.26 -7.53 12.80
CA VAL A 98 -6.59 -7.22 13.27
C VAL A 98 -6.77 -7.57 14.74
N ARG A 99 -6.15 -8.65 15.19
CA ARG A 99 -6.26 -9.08 16.58
C ARG A 99 -5.43 -8.27 17.55
N GLY A 100 -4.63 -7.37 17.06
CA GLY A 100 -3.87 -6.54 17.95
C GLY A 100 -2.60 -7.15 18.50
N ASP A 101 -2.09 -8.18 17.86
CA ASP A 101 -0.76 -8.66 18.19
C ASP A 101 0.20 -7.53 18.10
N SER A 102 -0.15 -6.64 17.27
CA SER A 102 0.61 -5.46 17.04
C SER A 102 0.48 -4.45 18.13
N SER A 103 -0.42 -4.67 19.05
CA SER A 103 -0.67 -3.68 20.08
C SER A 103 0.49 -3.54 21.04
N ARG A 104 1.52 -4.19 20.76
CA ARG A 104 2.71 -4.08 21.52
C ARG A 104 3.32 -2.75 21.46
N ASN A 105 2.61 -1.82 21.14
CA ASN A 105 3.04 -0.47 21.20
C ASN A 105 4.06 -0.09 20.21
N THR A 106 4.29 -0.91 19.28
CA THR A 106 5.24 -0.56 18.26
C THR A 106 4.55 0.27 17.26
N GLU A 107 5.13 1.32 16.89
CA GLU A 107 4.63 2.14 15.86
C GLU A 107 4.39 1.35 14.61
N GLY A 108 3.26 1.52 14.02
CA GLY A 108 2.96 0.88 12.76
C GLY A 108 2.93 -0.62 12.83
N SER A 109 2.63 -1.14 13.96
CA SER A 109 2.72 -2.56 14.19
C SER A 109 1.61 -3.35 13.56
N GLY A 110 1.15 -3.00 12.38
CA GLY A 110 0.15 -3.74 11.66
C GLY A 110 -1.23 -3.17 11.72
N LEU A 111 -1.50 -2.24 12.64
CA LEU A 111 -2.78 -1.56 12.67
C LEU A 111 -3.04 -0.83 11.36
N GLY A 112 -1.96 -0.38 10.71
CA GLY A 112 -2.08 0.30 9.43
C GLY A 112 -2.72 -0.54 8.36
N LEU A 113 -2.43 -1.84 8.33
CA LEU A 113 -3.02 -2.72 7.32
C LEU A 113 -4.51 -2.93 7.56
N SER A 114 -4.93 -3.12 8.81
CA SER A 114 -6.34 -3.29 9.10
C SER A 114 -7.12 -2.01 8.85
N ILE A 115 -6.53 -0.86 9.14
CA ILE A 115 -7.15 0.43 8.85
C ILE A 115 -7.26 0.61 7.33
N ALA A 116 -6.22 0.27 6.59
CA ALA A 116 -6.24 0.38 5.13
C ALA A 116 -7.35 -0.49 4.55
N GLN A 117 -7.49 -1.71 5.02
CA GLN A 117 -8.56 -2.59 4.57
C GLN A 117 -9.93 -2.02 4.85
N SER A 118 -10.15 -1.54 6.07
CA SER A 118 -11.43 -0.98 6.46
C SER A 118 -11.80 0.25 5.65
N LEU A 119 -10.86 1.17 5.49
CA LEU A 119 -11.11 2.40 4.73
C LEU A 119 -11.37 2.11 3.25
N THR A 120 -10.63 1.16 2.69
CA THR A 120 -10.83 0.78 1.29
C THR A 120 -12.24 0.22 1.11
N GLY A 121 -12.69 -0.62 2.04
CA GLY A 121 -14.04 -1.15 1.99
C GLY A 121 -15.11 -0.07 2.07
N LEU A 122 -14.89 0.94 2.92
CA LEU A 122 -15.83 2.05 3.04
C LEU A 122 -15.96 2.84 1.75
N MET A 123 -14.94 2.83 0.91
CA MET A 123 -14.94 3.51 -0.38
C MET A 123 -15.39 2.59 -1.52
N ASN A 124 -15.94 1.43 -1.18
CA ASN A 124 -16.37 0.43 -2.16
C ASN A 124 -15.23 -0.12 -3.03
N GLY A 125 -14.03 -0.06 -2.51
CA GLY A 125 -12.88 -0.66 -3.16
C GLY A 125 -12.56 -2.03 -2.59
N ASN A 126 -11.61 -2.71 -3.19
CA ASN A 126 -11.12 -3.99 -2.71
C ASN A 126 -9.67 -3.85 -2.27
N PHE A 127 -9.32 -4.52 -1.19
CA PHE A 127 -7.98 -4.54 -0.65
C PHE A 127 -7.52 -5.99 -0.54
N ALA A 128 -6.35 -6.29 -1.08
CA ALA A 128 -5.79 -7.64 -1.02
C ALA A 128 -4.31 -7.57 -0.70
N ILE A 129 -3.82 -8.61 -0.04
CA ILE A 129 -2.41 -8.77 0.24
C ILE A 129 -1.97 -10.09 -0.36
N GLN A 130 -0.84 -10.10 -1.04
CA GLN A 130 -0.24 -11.31 -1.57
C GLN A 130 1.19 -11.40 -1.05
N ILE A 131 1.60 -12.59 -0.66
CA ILE A 131 2.94 -12.84 -0.16
C ILE A 131 3.55 -13.95 -0.99
N ASP A 132 4.74 -13.70 -1.52
CA ASP A 132 5.47 -14.68 -2.30
C ASP A 132 6.92 -14.64 -1.82
N GLY A 133 7.27 -15.55 -0.92
CA GLY A 133 8.57 -15.53 -0.27
C GLY A 133 8.71 -14.28 0.57
N ASP A 134 9.69 -13.48 0.25
CA ASP A 134 9.91 -12.20 0.93
C ASP A 134 9.23 -11.03 0.23
N LEU A 135 8.57 -11.29 -0.89
CA LEU A 135 7.85 -10.25 -1.61
C LEU A 135 6.50 -10.02 -0.96
N PHE A 136 6.27 -8.80 -0.54
CA PHE A 136 5.00 -8.37 0.02
C PHE A 136 4.32 -7.46 -1.00
N LYS A 137 3.06 -7.73 -1.29
CA LYS A 137 2.30 -6.98 -2.26
C LYS A 137 0.94 -6.59 -1.68
N ALA A 138 0.65 -5.30 -1.69
CA ALA A 138 -0.67 -4.79 -1.31
C ALA A 138 -1.35 -4.26 -2.57
N ILE A 139 -2.59 -4.64 -2.78
CA ILE A 139 -3.33 -4.31 -3.99
C ILE A 139 -4.65 -3.64 -3.63
N LEU A 140 -4.86 -2.45 -4.17
CA LEU A 140 -6.12 -1.71 -4.03
C LEU A 140 -6.78 -1.67 -5.41
N SER A 141 -8.09 -1.89 -5.46
CA SER A 141 -8.82 -1.75 -6.72
C SER A 141 -10.11 -0.99 -6.52
N PHE A 142 -10.41 -0.13 -7.47
CA PHE A 142 -11.60 0.73 -7.48
C PHE A 142 -12.16 0.78 -8.89
N GLU A 143 -13.43 1.09 -9.01
CA GLU A 143 -14.02 1.31 -10.32
C GLU A 143 -13.52 2.65 -10.87
N GLU A 144 -13.19 2.68 -12.15
CA GLU A 144 -12.77 3.91 -12.80
C GLU A 144 -13.97 4.83 -13.06
N VAL A 145 -13.76 6.14 -12.85
CA VAL A 145 -14.77 7.16 -13.12
C VAL A 145 -14.35 7.93 -14.36
N PHE A 146 -15.28 8.10 -15.29
CA PHE A 146 -15.02 8.79 -16.56
C PHE A 146 -15.51 10.23 -16.57
#